data_fc4792a95cdeef4d70fd06ff92a9f421
#
_entry.id   fc4792a95cdeef4d70fd06ff92a9f421
#
_cell.length_a   1.000
_cell.length_b   1.000
_cell.length_c   1.000
_cell.angle_alpha   90.00
_cell.angle_beta   90.00
_cell.angle_gamma   90.00
#
_symmetry.space_group_name_H-M   'P 1'
#
loop_
_entity.id
_entity.type
_entity.pdbx_description
1 polymer ?
#
loop_
_entity_poly.entity_id
_entity_poly.type
_entity_poly.pdbx_seq_one_letter_code
_entity_poly.pdbx_strand_id
1 'polypeptide(L)'
;MNKQIKPITALCLAAIAALALAPNATAVDLSKLPPASKQEGVTFDKDIKPLFEASCIKCHGTERPKGGVRLNTLENILKGGKEGKILEIGKSEKSDLVISVAQLDPETAMPPKQRARKGGPGGPGGPGGGPGGPENHGGPGGPPDGKGGPGPGQGKQGPPPKPLTPEQVGLVRAWIDQGAK
;
A
#
# COMPACT_ATOMS: atom_id res chain seq x y z
N MET A 1 -3.71 -17.99 -77.33
CA MET A 1 -3.33 -16.81 -76.45
C MET A 1 -3.19 -17.30 -75.05
N ASN A 2 -1.96 -17.56 -74.61
CA ASN A 2 -1.64 -18.23 -73.40
C ASN A 2 -1.17 -17.16 -72.39
N LYS A 3 -2.01 -16.75 -71.43
CA LYS A 3 -1.63 -15.79 -70.37
C LYS A 3 -0.94 -16.54 -69.23
N GLN A 4 0.35 -16.37 -69.17
CA GLN A 4 1.19 -16.78 -68.01
C GLN A 4 0.79 -16.02 -66.79
N ILE A 5 0.21 -16.69 -65.83
CA ILE A 5 -0.02 -16.16 -64.46
C ILE A 5 1.25 -16.44 -63.63
N LYS A 6 1.98 -15.40 -63.30
CA LYS A 6 3.17 -15.48 -62.43
C LYS A 6 2.76 -15.73 -60.99
N PRO A 7 3.35 -16.66 -60.23
CA PRO A 7 3.07 -16.86 -58.83
C PRO A 7 3.80 -15.82 -58.00
N ILE A 8 3.06 -14.86 -57.41
CA ILE A 8 3.52 -13.95 -56.36
C ILE A 8 2.90 -14.45 -55.06
N THR A 9 3.33 -15.61 -54.62
CA THR A 9 2.87 -16.16 -53.32
C THR A 9 3.98 -16.95 -52.65
N ALA A 10 5.02 -16.29 -52.20
CA ALA A 10 6.00 -16.92 -51.32
C ALA A 10 6.88 -15.88 -50.60
N LEU A 11 6.32 -14.95 -49.83
CA LEU A 11 7.14 -14.11 -48.94
C LEU A 11 6.35 -13.45 -47.76
N CYS A 12 5.38 -14.14 -47.17
CA CYS A 12 4.66 -13.60 -46.01
C CYS A 12 4.48 -14.60 -44.84
N LEU A 13 5.38 -15.57 -44.67
CA LEU A 13 5.24 -16.60 -43.62
C LEU A 13 6.44 -16.69 -42.67
N ALA A 14 7.15 -15.57 -42.44
CA ALA A 14 8.31 -15.59 -41.53
C ALA A 14 8.32 -14.42 -40.53
N ALA A 15 7.19 -13.98 -39.97
CA ALA A 15 7.14 -12.88 -39.05
C ALA A 15 6.12 -13.06 -37.87
N ILE A 16 5.82 -14.29 -37.43
CA ILE A 16 4.96 -14.52 -36.26
C ILE A 16 5.62 -15.56 -35.36
N ALA A 17 6.75 -15.22 -34.75
CA ALA A 17 7.38 -16.05 -33.73
C ALA A 17 8.23 -15.21 -32.78
N ALA A 18 7.72 -14.06 -32.27
CA ALA A 18 8.42 -13.26 -31.28
C ALA A 18 7.42 -12.47 -30.44
N LEU A 19 6.44 -13.16 -29.81
CA LEU A 19 5.58 -12.48 -28.85
C LEU A 19 5.11 -13.47 -27.77
N ALA A 20 5.97 -13.83 -26.84
CA ALA A 20 5.56 -14.53 -25.63
C ALA A 20 6.65 -14.46 -24.56
N LEU A 21 7.09 -13.26 -24.19
CA LEU A 21 7.66 -13.00 -22.86
C LEU A 21 6.88 -11.84 -22.25
N ALA A 22 5.59 -12.07 -21.99
CA ALA A 22 4.88 -11.24 -21.03
C ALA A 22 5.48 -11.56 -19.65
N PRO A 23 5.93 -10.55 -18.84
CA PRO A 23 6.29 -10.80 -17.47
C PRO A 23 5.07 -11.42 -16.78
N ASN A 24 5.29 -12.53 -16.08
CA ASN A 24 4.27 -13.14 -15.22
C ASN A 24 3.89 -12.10 -14.17
N ALA A 25 2.90 -11.26 -14.45
CA ALA A 25 2.14 -10.60 -13.43
C ALA A 25 1.51 -11.75 -12.63
N THR A 26 1.96 -11.97 -11.41
CA THR A 26 1.39 -12.94 -10.49
C THR A 26 -0.08 -12.58 -10.33
N ALA A 27 -0.95 -13.31 -11.00
CA ALA A 27 -2.38 -13.08 -10.92
C ALA A 27 -2.80 -13.23 -9.46
N VAL A 28 -3.44 -12.19 -8.92
CA VAL A 28 -3.96 -12.21 -7.56
C VAL A 28 -5.00 -13.33 -7.45
N ASP A 29 -4.82 -14.23 -6.48
CA ASP A 29 -5.74 -15.34 -6.26
C ASP A 29 -7.03 -14.85 -5.57
N LEU A 30 -8.01 -14.46 -6.38
CA LEU A 30 -9.29 -13.95 -5.91
C LEU A 30 -10.14 -15.01 -5.17
N SER A 31 -9.82 -16.30 -5.29
CA SER A 31 -10.52 -17.36 -4.56
C SER A 31 -10.32 -17.25 -3.04
N LYS A 32 -9.29 -16.55 -2.62
CA LYS A 32 -8.98 -16.26 -1.20
C LYS A 32 -9.71 -15.04 -0.64
N LEU A 33 -10.49 -14.34 -1.46
CA LEU A 33 -11.30 -13.23 -0.96
C LEU A 33 -12.35 -13.74 0.03
N PRO A 34 -12.45 -13.14 1.23
CA PRO A 34 -13.56 -13.42 2.13
C PRO A 34 -14.90 -13.16 1.42
N PRO A 35 -15.94 -13.95 1.67
CA PRO A 35 -17.25 -13.73 1.08
C PRO A 35 -17.78 -12.34 1.48
N ALA A 36 -18.56 -11.71 0.58
CA ALA A 36 -19.28 -10.48 0.93
C ALA A 36 -20.24 -10.73 2.09
N SER A 37 -20.33 -9.77 2.99
CA SER A 37 -21.32 -9.83 4.09
C SER A 37 -22.75 -9.91 3.54
N LYS A 38 -23.59 -10.66 4.22
CA LYS A 38 -25.03 -10.73 3.90
C LYS A 38 -25.82 -9.53 4.45
N GLN A 39 -25.17 -8.60 5.14
CA GLN A 39 -25.78 -7.39 5.67
C GLN A 39 -26.25 -6.51 4.51
N GLU A 40 -27.52 -6.14 4.53
CA GLU A 40 -28.13 -5.20 3.58
C GLU A 40 -28.07 -3.77 4.12
N GLY A 41 -28.14 -2.78 3.22
CA GLY A 41 -28.16 -1.36 3.59
C GLY A 41 -26.85 -0.88 4.21
N VAL A 42 -25.72 -1.47 3.82
CA VAL A 42 -24.40 -1.04 4.29
C VAL A 42 -24.08 0.33 3.74
N THR A 43 -23.73 1.26 4.62
CA THR A 43 -23.39 2.64 4.26
C THR A 43 -21.99 3.01 4.67
N PHE A 44 -21.41 4.00 3.95
CA PHE A 44 -20.08 4.48 4.27
C PHE A 44 -19.99 5.03 5.70
N ASP A 45 -20.83 5.99 6.05
CA ASP A 45 -20.71 6.72 7.32
C ASP A 45 -20.92 5.84 8.55
N LYS A 46 -21.85 4.90 8.48
CA LYS A 46 -22.22 4.06 9.62
C LYS A 46 -21.31 2.85 9.77
N ASP A 47 -21.00 2.18 8.66
CA ASP A 47 -20.42 0.84 8.69
C ASP A 47 -18.95 0.82 8.29
N ILE A 48 -18.55 1.61 7.28
CA ILE A 48 -17.23 1.55 6.67
C ILE A 48 -16.25 2.57 7.27
N LYS A 49 -16.71 3.80 7.48
CA LYS A 49 -15.89 4.87 8.01
C LYS A 49 -15.22 4.53 9.35
N PRO A 50 -15.89 3.92 10.34
CA PRO A 50 -15.24 3.52 11.59
C PRO A 50 -14.10 2.51 11.38
N LEU A 51 -14.23 1.60 10.42
CA LEU A 51 -13.18 0.63 10.07
C LEU A 51 -11.95 1.34 9.49
N PHE A 52 -12.19 2.30 8.60
CA PHE A 52 -11.11 3.05 7.97
C PHE A 52 -10.43 4.01 8.95
N GLU A 53 -11.17 4.63 9.87
CA GLU A 53 -10.62 5.46 10.93
C GLU A 53 -9.67 4.67 11.83
N ALA A 54 -10.03 3.45 12.18
CA ALA A 54 -9.23 2.60 13.04
C ALA A 54 -7.94 2.10 12.36
N SER A 55 -7.97 1.84 11.04
CA SER A 55 -6.90 1.08 10.37
C SER A 55 -6.20 1.83 9.23
N CYS A 56 -6.82 2.85 8.63
CA CYS A 56 -6.38 3.39 7.34
C CYS A 56 -6.03 4.89 7.39
N ILE A 57 -6.79 5.70 8.12
CA ILE A 57 -6.73 7.17 8.09
C ILE A 57 -5.38 7.71 8.51
N LYS A 58 -4.63 7.02 9.36
CA LYS A 58 -3.27 7.42 9.75
C LYS A 58 -2.35 7.63 8.53
N CYS A 59 -2.55 6.87 7.46
CA CYS A 59 -1.76 6.96 6.23
C CYS A 59 -2.56 7.50 5.05
N HIS A 60 -3.90 7.35 5.06
CA HIS A 60 -4.80 7.74 3.98
C HIS A 60 -5.81 8.82 4.41
N GLY A 61 -5.38 9.70 5.31
CA GLY A 61 -6.14 10.87 5.76
C GLY A 61 -5.98 12.09 4.85
N THR A 62 -6.20 13.28 5.42
CA THR A 62 -6.26 14.54 4.66
C THR A 62 -4.91 15.14 4.31
N GLU A 63 -3.92 15.12 5.23
CA GLU A 63 -2.73 15.94 5.09
C GLU A 63 -1.70 15.40 4.07
N ARG A 64 -1.29 14.15 4.23
CA ARG A 64 -0.25 13.52 3.38
C ARG A 64 -0.66 12.12 2.95
N PRO A 65 -1.74 11.98 2.16
CA PRO A 65 -2.25 10.67 1.80
C PRO A 65 -1.25 9.92 0.92
N LYS A 66 -0.88 8.72 1.35
CA LYS A 66 -0.01 7.84 0.57
C LYS A 66 -0.70 7.47 -0.75
N GLY A 67 0.05 7.52 -1.86
CA GLY A 67 -0.52 7.29 -3.19
C GLY A 67 -1.59 8.32 -3.62
N GLY A 68 -1.79 9.40 -2.86
CA GLY A 68 -2.88 10.35 -3.09
C GLY A 68 -4.26 9.84 -2.68
N VAL A 69 -4.35 8.59 -2.19
CA VAL A 69 -5.60 7.96 -1.77
C VAL A 69 -6.05 8.52 -0.42
N ARG A 70 -7.26 9.07 -0.38
CA ARG A 70 -7.93 9.54 0.84
C ARG A 70 -9.16 8.69 1.13
N LEU A 71 -9.26 8.19 2.37
CA LEU A 71 -10.32 7.30 2.80
C LEU A 71 -11.24 7.92 3.88
N ASN A 72 -11.14 9.22 4.07
CA ASN A 72 -11.86 9.96 5.12
C ASN A 72 -13.30 10.36 4.73
N THR A 73 -13.62 10.42 3.44
CA THR A 73 -14.95 10.72 2.93
C THR A 73 -15.28 9.85 1.72
N LEU A 74 -16.57 9.59 1.51
CA LEU A 74 -17.05 8.84 0.36
C LEU A 74 -16.60 9.48 -0.97
N GLU A 75 -16.71 10.80 -1.09
CA GLU A 75 -16.28 11.55 -2.27
C GLU A 75 -14.81 11.28 -2.61
N ASN A 76 -13.93 11.36 -1.62
CA ASN A 76 -12.49 11.13 -1.82
C ASN A 76 -12.19 9.69 -2.24
N ILE A 77 -12.92 8.72 -1.70
CA ILE A 77 -12.77 7.32 -2.08
C ILE A 77 -13.18 7.10 -3.55
N LEU A 78 -14.32 7.65 -3.93
CA LEU A 78 -14.82 7.57 -5.32
C LEU A 78 -13.91 8.29 -6.32
N LYS A 79 -13.23 9.36 -5.88
CA LYS A 79 -12.23 10.05 -6.67
C LYS A 79 -10.99 9.19 -6.94
N GLY A 80 -10.59 8.38 -5.95
CA GLY A 80 -9.39 7.54 -6.03
C GLY A 80 -8.09 8.26 -5.68
N GLY A 81 -6.98 7.75 -6.18
CA GLY A 81 -5.63 8.25 -5.93
C GLY A 81 -4.92 8.75 -7.18
N LYS A 82 -3.60 8.81 -7.10
CA LYS A 82 -2.75 9.25 -8.23
C LYS A 82 -2.78 8.29 -9.42
N GLU A 83 -2.97 7.00 -9.15
CA GLU A 83 -3.01 5.93 -10.16
C GLU A 83 -4.42 5.70 -10.72
N GLY A 84 -5.42 6.40 -10.19
CA GLY A 84 -6.80 6.30 -10.66
C GLY A 84 -7.78 5.87 -9.59
N LYS A 85 -8.88 5.27 -10.02
CA LYS A 85 -9.94 4.78 -9.12
C LYS A 85 -9.45 3.54 -8.37
N ILE A 86 -9.79 3.47 -7.09
CA ILE A 86 -9.43 2.36 -6.20
C ILE A 86 -10.57 1.37 -5.98
N LEU A 87 -11.78 1.69 -6.45
CA LEU A 87 -12.92 0.80 -6.40
C LEU A 87 -13.77 0.89 -7.67
N GLU A 88 -14.41 -0.21 -8.01
CA GLU A 88 -15.44 -0.32 -9.02
C GLU A 88 -16.79 -0.56 -8.33
N ILE A 89 -17.72 0.38 -8.46
CA ILE A 89 -19.05 0.27 -7.86
C ILE A 89 -19.76 -0.98 -8.39
N GLY A 90 -20.30 -1.79 -7.49
CA GLY A 90 -20.99 -3.04 -7.82
C GLY A 90 -20.06 -4.22 -8.16
N LYS A 91 -18.74 -4.06 -8.01
CA LYS A 91 -17.75 -5.08 -8.36
C LYS A 91 -16.61 -5.13 -7.34
N SER A 92 -16.93 -5.59 -6.15
CA SER A 92 -15.96 -5.62 -5.04
C SER A 92 -14.70 -6.43 -5.35
N GLU A 93 -14.83 -7.52 -6.10
CA GLU A 93 -13.73 -8.41 -6.49
C GLU A 93 -12.73 -7.78 -7.47
N LYS A 94 -13.13 -6.72 -8.19
CA LYS A 94 -12.28 -5.96 -9.13
C LYS A 94 -11.75 -4.67 -8.54
N SER A 95 -12.06 -4.40 -7.28
CA SER A 95 -11.69 -3.18 -6.59
C SER A 95 -10.33 -3.34 -5.92
N ASP A 96 -9.34 -2.53 -6.31
CA ASP A 96 -7.99 -2.54 -5.72
C ASP A 96 -8.03 -2.31 -4.21
N LEU A 97 -8.99 -1.51 -3.75
CA LEU A 97 -9.24 -1.31 -2.32
C LEU A 97 -9.48 -2.66 -1.61
N VAL A 98 -10.32 -3.53 -2.18
CA VAL A 98 -10.64 -4.84 -1.58
C VAL A 98 -9.44 -5.77 -1.61
N ILE A 99 -8.75 -5.86 -2.74
CA ILE A 99 -7.55 -6.69 -2.91
C ILE A 99 -6.48 -6.29 -1.88
N SER A 100 -6.26 -4.99 -1.71
CA SER A 100 -5.29 -4.44 -0.78
C SER A 100 -5.65 -4.72 0.68
N VAL A 101 -6.90 -4.46 1.10
CA VAL A 101 -7.31 -4.69 2.50
C VAL A 101 -7.47 -6.17 2.84
N ALA A 102 -7.75 -7.03 1.87
CA ALA A 102 -7.73 -8.48 2.00
C ALA A 102 -6.29 -9.05 2.02
N GLN A 103 -5.29 -8.21 1.76
CA GLN A 103 -3.86 -8.59 1.76
C GLN A 103 -3.53 -9.75 0.81
N LEU A 104 -4.23 -9.83 -0.32
CA LEU A 104 -4.03 -10.90 -1.30
C LEU A 104 -2.75 -10.71 -2.12
N ASP A 105 -2.39 -9.46 -2.36
CA ASP A 105 -1.16 -9.09 -3.04
C ASP A 105 -0.17 -8.50 -2.02
N PRO A 106 0.99 -9.13 -1.82
CA PRO A 106 2.01 -8.65 -0.88
C PRO A 106 2.54 -7.24 -1.17
N GLU A 107 2.51 -6.80 -2.43
CA GLU A 107 3.03 -5.51 -2.85
C GLU A 107 2.06 -4.37 -2.53
N THR A 108 0.77 -4.63 -2.67
CA THR A 108 -0.28 -3.64 -2.44
C THR A 108 -1.02 -3.82 -1.11
N ALA A 109 -0.65 -4.83 -0.31
CA ALA A 109 -1.28 -5.15 0.99
C ALA A 109 -1.38 -3.93 1.91
N MET A 110 -2.58 -3.66 2.43
CA MET A 110 -2.86 -2.55 3.35
C MET A 110 -3.56 -3.05 4.63
N PRO A 111 -3.08 -2.64 5.81
CA PRO A 111 -1.82 -1.94 6.03
C PRO A 111 -0.61 -2.79 5.66
N PRO A 112 0.51 -2.17 5.25
CA PRO A 112 1.69 -2.91 4.85
C PRO A 112 2.15 -3.83 5.98
N LYS A 113 2.49 -5.07 5.67
CA LYS A 113 3.13 -5.96 6.64
C LYS A 113 4.39 -5.27 7.16
N GLN A 114 4.50 -5.10 8.45
CA GLN A 114 5.71 -4.57 9.04
C GLN A 114 6.84 -5.52 8.65
N ARG A 115 7.74 -5.05 7.80
CA ARG A 115 9.01 -5.74 7.65
C ARG A 115 9.59 -5.79 9.05
N ALA A 116 9.81 -7.01 9.57
CA ALA A 116 10.59 -7.17 10.78
C ALA A 116 11.78 -6.24 10.61
N ARG A 117 11.92 -5.24 11.49
CA ARG A 117 13.11 -4.40 11.48
C ARG A 117 14.25 -5.40 11.52
N LYS A 118 14.91 -5.60 10.38
CA LYS A 118 16.17 -6.30 10.34
C LYS A 118 16.98 -5.52 11.34
N GLY A 119 17.15 -6.06 12.54
CA GLY A 119 17.97 -5.45 13.59
C GLY A 119 19.25 -5.06 12.86
N GLY A 120 19.48 -3.76 12.75
CA GLY A 120 20.81 -3.33 12.37
C GLY A 120 21.73 -4.15 13.24
N PRO A 121 22.91 -4.64 12.74
CA PRO A 121 23.82 -5.36 13.60
C PRO A 121 24.06 -4.46 14.79
N GLY A 122 23.45 -4.83 15.94
CA GLY A 122 23.82 -4.27 17.23
C GLY A 122 25.28 -4.55 17.34
N GLY A 123 26.08 -3.51 17.20
CA GLY A 123 27.51 -3.63 17.44
C GLY A 123 27.68 -4.39 18.76
N PRO A 124 28.54 -5.41 18.82
CA PRO A 124 28.80 -6.10 20.07
C PRO A 124 29.23 -5.04 21.08
N GLY A 125 28.45 -4.91 22.15
CA GLY A 125 28.84 -4.12 23.31
C GLY A 125 30.22 -4.59 23.77
N GLY A 126 31.24 -3.84 23.42
CA GLY A 126 32.58 -4.10 23.89
C GLY A 126 32.61 -3.87 25.41
N PRO A 127 33.05 -4.84 26.22
CA PRO A 127 33.42 -4.59 27.59
C PRO A 127 34.82 -3.95 27.56
N GLY A 128 34.88 -2.62 27.62
CA GLY A 128 36.12 -1.87 27.60
C GLY A 128 36.15 -0.84 28.70
N GLY A 129 36.29 -1.30 29.93
CA GLY A 129 36.87 -0.50 30.95
C GLY A 129 38.36 -0.39 30.71
N GLY A 130 38.87 0.78 30.37
CA GLY A 130 40.26 1.11 30.35
C GLY A 130 40.46 2.37 31.19
N PRO A 131 41.35 2.36 32.20
CA PRO A 131 41.62 3.54 32.97
C PRO A 131 42.75 4.36 32.34
N GLY A 132 42.56 5.68 32.32
CA GLY A 132 43.68 6.61 32.33
C GLY A 132 44.19 7.11 30.97
N GLY A 133 44.08 8.39 30.77
CA GLY A 133 44.88 9.15 29.81
C GLY A 133 44.51 10.62 29.92
N PRO A 134 45.53 11.53 30.07
CA PRO A 134 45.32 12.83 30.68
C PRO A 134 44.90 13.91 29.66
N GLU A 135 44.23 14.92 30.22
CA GLU A 135 44.26 16.33 29.87
C GLU A 135 44.72 16.76 28.47
N ASN A 136 43.86 17.44 27.74
CA ASN A 136 44.34 18.68 27.12
C ASN A 136 43.24 19.63 26.65
N HIS A 137 43.35 20.84 27.15
CA HIS A 137 43.14 22.16 26.55
C HIS A 137 41.76 22.67 26.25
N GLY A 138 41.43 23.63 27.15
CA GLY A 138 40.46 24.66 26.99
C GLY A 138 40.62 25.48 25.70
N GLY A 139 39.48 25.75 25.11
CA GLY A 139 39.25 26.86 24.19
C GLY A 139 38.16 27.76 24.78
N PRO A 140 38.39 29.07 24.87
CA PRO A 140 37.43 29.97 25.50
C PRO A 140 36.29 30.36 24.61
N GLY A 141 35.06 30.35 25.13
CA GLY A 141 34.04 31.28 24.68
C GLY A 141 33.04 30.80 23.68
N GLY A 142 32.01 30.10 24.14
CA GLY A 142 30.70 30.08 23.49
C GLY A 142 29.63 30.45 24.50
N PRO A 143 28.65 31.29 24.19
CA PRO A 143 27.65 31.73 25.14
C PRO A 143 26.75 30.56 25.61
N PRO A 144 26.31 30.54 26.87
CA PRO A 144 25.45 29.48 27.43
C PRO A 144 23.97 29.79 27.18
N ASP A 145 23.54 29.72 25.93
CA ASP A 145 22.12 29.84 25.55
C ASP A 145 21.74 28.83 24.46
N GLY A 146 22.02 27.58 24.74
CA GLY A 146 21.53 26.46 23.94
C GLY A 146 20.44 25.71 24.71
N LYS A 147 19.22 26.28 24.79
CA LYS A 147 18.03 25.44 24.95
C LYS A 147 17.99 24.49 23.76
N GLY A 148 18.53 23.31 23.97
CA GLY A 148 18.31 22.17 23.08
C GLY A 148 16.82 21.95 22.95
N GLY A 149 16.24 22.56 21.93
CA GLY A 149 14.86 22.28 21.56
C GLY A 149 14.75 20.78 21.30
N PRO A 150 13.63 20.14 21.68
CA PRO A 150 13.40 18.75 21.34
C PRO A 150 13.52 18.62 19.82
N GLY A 151 14.44 17.77 19.37
CA GLY A 151 14.63 17.45 17.97
C GLY A 151 13.28 17.11 17.33
N PRO A 152 13.09 17.37 16.01
CA PRO A 152 11.78 17.23 15.37
C PRO A 152 11.23 15.83 15.55
N GLY A 153 10.33 15.73 16.53
CA GLY A 153 9.25 14.78 16.62
C GLY A 153 9.56 13.30 16.41
N GLN A 154 10.07 12.64 17.41
CA GLN A 154 9.55 11.29 17.70
C GLN A 154 8.16 11.47 18.31
N GLY A 155 7.19 11.90 17.47
CA GLY A 155 5.79 11.83 17.82
C GLY A 155 5.51 10.39 18.23
N LYS A 156 4.98 10.20 19.43
CA LYS A 156 4.52 8.90 19.96
C LYS A 156 3.71 8.23 18.86
N GLN A 157 4.35 7.36 18.08
CA GLN A 157 3.66 6.59 17.07
C GLN A 157 2.73 5.66 17.82
N GLY A 158 1.44 5.95 17.76
CA GLY A 158 0.42 5.06 18.30
C GLY A 158 0.63 3.64 17.74
N PRO A 159 -0.06 2.64 18.30
CA PRO A 159 0.10 1.26 17.86
C PRO A 159 -0.01 1.16 16.33
N PRO A 160 0.71 0.22 15.71
CA PRO A 160 0.63 0.04 14.27
C PRO A 160 -0.80 -0.27 13.84
N PRO A 161 -1.24 0.22 12.69
CA PRO A 161 -2.57 -0.10 12.18
C PRO A 161 -2.71 -1.61 11.98
N LYS A 162 -3.83 -2.16 12.42
CA LYS A 162 -4.13 -3.59 12.27
C LYS A 162 -4.81 -3.86 10.92
N PRO A 163 -4.50 -4.97 10.25
CA PRO A 163 -5.27 -5.42 9.10
C PRO A 163 -6.75 -5.60 9.45
N LEU A 164 -7.62 -5.45 8.45
CA LEU A 164 -9.03 -5.79 8.61
C LEU A 164 -9.21 -7.30 8.79
N THR A 165 -10.19 -7.69 9.60
CA THR A 165 -10.57 -9.10 9.71
C THR A 165 -11.29 -9.57 8.45
N PRO A 166 -11.40 -10.89 8.18
CA PRO A 166 -12.17 -11.39 7.04
C PRO A 166 -13.61 -10.89 7.01
N GLU A 167 -14.27 -10.76 8.16
CA GLU A 167 -15.63 -10.25 8.31
C GLU A 167 -15.71 -8.77 7.92
N GLN A 168 -14.72 -7.97 8.34
CA GLN A 168 -14.62 -6.55 7.98
C GLN A 168 -14.35 -6.37 6.48
N VAL A 169 -13.51 -7.21 5.89
CA VAL A 169 -13.31 -7.23 4.43
C VAL A 169 -14.62 -7.60 3.73
N GLY A 170 -15.34 -8.59 4.23
CA GLY A 170 -16.67 -8.97 3.73
C GLY A 170 -17.66 -7.81 3.79
N LEU A 171 -17.62 -6.99 4.83
CA LEU A 171 -18.47 -5.81 4.97
C LEU A 171 -18.12 -4.72 3.93
N VAL A 172 -16.82 -4.47 3.71
CA VAL A 172 -16.35 -3.55 2.65
C VAL A 172 -16.81 -4.03 1.28
N ARG A 173 -16.75 -5.34 1.01
CA ARG A 173 -17.25 -5.93 -0.22
C ARG A 173 -18.75 -5.68 -0.39
N ALA A 174 -19.56 -6.01 0.63
CA ALA A 174 -20.99 -5.80 0.60
C ALA A 174 -21.36 -4.33 0.34
N TRP A 175 -20.65 -3.39 0.97
CA TRP A 175 -20.82 -1.96 0.73
C TRP A 175 -20.59 -1.58 -0.74
N ILE A 176 -19.51 -2.06 -1.35
CA ILE A 176 -19.20 -1.78 -2.75
C ILE A 176 -20.24 -2.40 -3.68
N ASP A 177 -20.60 -3.67 -3.44
CA ASP A 177 -21.57 -4.43 -4.26
C ASP A 177 -22.97 -3.83 -4.20
N GLN A 178 -23.32 -3.17 -3.08
CA GLN A 178 -24.60 -2.46 -2.89
C GLN A 178 -24.57 -1.00 -3.41
N GLY A 179 -23.51 -0.60 -4.09
CA GLY A 179 -23.43 0.69 -4.75
C GLY A 179 -22.59 1.75 -4.07
N ALA A 180 -21.83 1.41 -3.03
CA ALA A 180 -20.89 2.28 -2.32
C ALA A 180 -21.52 3.62 -1.90
N LYS A 181 -22.58 3.58 -1.11
CA LYS A 181 -23.35 4.74 -0.65
C LYS A 181 -22.96 5.20 0.74
#